data_112ef1268e62853b4580969ebb95d547
#
_entry.id   112ef1268e62853b4580969ebb95d547
#
_cell.length_a   1.000
_cell.length_b   1.000
_cell.length_c   1.000
_cell.angle_alpha   90.00
_cell.angle_beta   90.00
_cell.angle_gamma   90.00
#
_symmetry.space_group_name_H-M   'P 1'
#
loop_
_entity.id
_entity.type
_entity.pdbx_description
1 polymer ?
#
loop_
_entity_poly.entity_id
_entity_poly.type
_entity_poly.pdbx_seq_one_letter_code
_entity_poly.pdbx_strand_id
1 'polypeptide(L)'
;PRSTLFPYTTLFRSILALRIQPNEGIAMRFEVKTPGSSLRTRSVEMDFRYDAAFGQPSTDAYSRLLIDAMLGDQTLFTRGDEVEQSWRVLTPLLEVWDAPAAPDRIPLYEAGTWGPIEAELLLKRTRRRWRKL
;
A
#
# COMPACT_ATOMS: atom_id res chain seq x y z
N PRO A 1 19.81 16.27 35.98
CA PRO A 1 18.48 16.22 35.38
C PRO A 1 18.59 15.43 34.09
N ARG A 2 18.05 14.21 34.12
CA ARG A 2 17.96 13.37 32.93
C ARG A 2 16.92 14.00 32.05
N SER A 3 17.31 14.56 30.91
CA SER A 3 16.41 14.89 29.86
C SER A 3 15.75 13.59 29.38
N THR A 4 14.50 13.37 29.76
CA THR A 4 13.66 12.35 29.15
C THR A 4 13.47 12.76 27.70
N LEU A 5 14.31 12.24 26.85
CA LEU A 5 14.08 12.23 25.43
C LEU A 5 12.79 11.41 25.22
N PHE A 6 11.67 12.10 25.14
CA PHE A 6 10.44 11.50 24.67
C PHE A 6 10.72 10.90 23.30
N PRO A 7 10.28 9.68 23.01
CA PRO A 7 10.40 9.13 21.67
C PRO A 7 9.46 9.91 20.74
N TYR A 8 9.95 11.02 20.21
CA TYR A 8 9.26 11.85 19.21
C TYR A 8 8.92 11.06 17.94
N THR A 9 9.46 9.86 17.80
CA THR A 9 9.33 9.02 16.61
C THR A 9 7.92 8.46 16.36
N THR A 10 7.02 8.52 17.35
CA THR A 10 5.68 7.94 17.18
C THR A 10 4.61 8.98 16.84
N LEU A 11 4.83 10.25 17.14
CA LEU A 11 3.85 11.32 16.97
C LEU A 11 3.99 12.10 15.65
N PHE A 12 5.16 12.05 15.01
CA PHE A 12 5.50 12.92 13.87
C PHE A 12 6.01 12.10 12.69
N ARG A 13 5.21 11.13 12.21
CA ARG A 13 5.59 10.36 11.02
C ARG A 13 5.06 11.01 9.77
N SER A 14 5.96 11.36 8.86
CA SER A 14 5.59 11.61 7.48
C SER A 14 5.12 10.31 6.83
N ILE A 15 4.07 10.38 6.04
CA ILE A 15 3.48 9.25 5.32
C ILE A 15 3.46 9.61 3.85
N LEU A 16 4.10 8.78 3.03
CA LEU A 16 3.95 8.80 1.59
C LEU A 16 3.00 7.67 1.20
N ALA A 17 1.91 8.00 0.53
CA ALA A 17 0.93 7.05 0.05
C ALA A 17 0.85 7.10 -1.46
N LEU A 18 1.07 5.96 -2.09
CA LEU A 18 0.89 5.77 -3.53
C LEU A 18 -0.47 5.11 -3.75
N ARG A 19 -1.33 5.77 -4.52
CA ARG A 19 -2.62 5.22 -4.97
C ARG A 19 -2.40 4.68 -6.37
N ILE A 20 -2.63 3.39 -6.54
CA ILE A 20 -2.36 2.72 -7.82
C ILE A 20 -3.64 2.68 -8.66
N GLN A 21 -4.76 2.26 -8.08
CA GLN A 21 -6.09 2.21 -8.71
C GLN A 21 -7.19 2.23 -7.64
N PRO A 22 -8.40 2.73 -7.96
CA PRO A 22 -8.87 3.35 -9.21
C PRO A 22 -8.54 4.85 -9.32
N ASN A 23 -8.11 5.51 -8.24
CA ASN A 23 -7.86 6.94 -8.17
C ASN A 23 -6.35 7.18 -8.05
N GLU A 24 -5.65 7.06 -9.16
CA GLU A 24 -4.19 7.15 -9.20
C GLU A 24 -3.67 8.49 -8.68
N GLY A 25 -2.65 8.42 -7.83
CA GLY A 25 -2.11 9.63 -7.23
C GLY A 25 -1.07 9.38 -6.16
N ILE A 26 -0.56 10.48 -5.64
CA ILE A 26 0.44 10.48 -4.57
C ILE A 26 -0.04 11.42 -3.48
N ALA A 27 -0.14 10.94 -2.26
CA ALA A 27 -0.44 11.76 -1.10
C ALA A 27 0.73 11.74 -0.13
N MET A 28 1.11 12.90 0.37
CA MET A 28 2.16 13.05 1.38
C MET A 28 1.58 13.78 2.59
N ARG A 29 1.61 13.12 3.74
CA ARG A 29 1.22 13.71 5.02
C ARG A 29 2.44 13.95 5.88
N PHE A 30 2.56 15.12 6.46
CA PHE A 30 3.66 15.49 7.35
C PHE A 30 3.19 16.50 8.40
N GLU A 31 3.95 16.59 9.48
CA GLU A 31 3.69 17.54 10.55
C GLU A 31 4.44 18.84 10.30
N VAL A 32 3.73 19.95 10.40
CA VAL A 32 4.32 21.29 10.31
C VAL A 32 4.09 22.06 11.60
N LYS A 33 5.06 22.89 11.97
CA LYS A 33 4.88 23.83 13.06
C LYS A 33 3.86 24.89 12.68
N THR A 34 2.86 25.09 13.53
CA THR A 34 1.93 26.22 13.34
C THR A 34 2.65 27.55 13.60
N PRO A 35 2.33 28.63 12.86
CA PRO A 35 2.85 29.97 13.17
C PRO A 35 2.51 30.37 14.60
N GLY A 36 3.45 31.03 15.26
CA GLY A 36 3.31 31.49 16.65
C GLY A 36 4.50 31.14 17.52
N SER A 37 4.51 31.65 18.75
CA SER A 37 5.60 31.48 19.73
C SER A 37 5.65 30.09 20.36
N SER A 38 4.52 29.39 20.42
CA SER A 38 4.44 28.05 20.99
C SER A 38 4.79 26.97 19.97
N LEU A 39 5.45 25.90 20.43
CA LEU A 39 5.70 24.71 19.59
C LEU A 39 4.43 23.87 19.51
N ARG A 40 3.54 24.25 18.59
CA ARG A 40 2.37 23.44 18.19
C ARG A 40 2.57 22.94 16.79
N THR A 41 2.27 21.67 16.56
CA THR A 41 2.32 21.05 15.24
C THR A 41 0.92 20.72 14.75
N ARG A 42 0.77 20.65 13.43
CA ARG A 42 -0.45 20.21 12.75
C ARG A 42 -0.09 19.35 11.56
N SER A 43 -0.85 18.29 11.37
CA SER A 43 -0.77 17.46 10.17
C SER A 43 -1.25 18.25 8.96
N VAL A 44 -0.47 18.27 7.90
CA VAL A 44 -0.86 18.78 6.59
C VAL A 44 -0.69 17.68 5.55
N GLU A 45 -1.49 17.76 4.49
CA GLU A 45 -1.47 16.79 3.41
C GLU A 45 -1.27 17.51 2.08
N MET A 46 -0.35 17.00 1.29
CA MET A 46 -0.19 17.33 -0.13
C MET A 46 -0.76 16.17 -0.91
N ASP A 47 -1.69 16.44 -1.81
CA ASP A 47 -2.37 15.45 -2.63
C ASP A 47 -2.18 15.77 -4.11
N PHE A 48 -1.61 14.84 -4.84
CA PHE A 48 -1.52 14.87 -6.28
C PHE A 48 -2.42 13.77 -6.85
N ARG A 49 -3.25 14.14 -7.82
CA ARG A 49 -4.15 13.22 -8.51
C ARG A 49 -3.95 13.34 -10.01
N TYR A 50 -3.77 12.22 -10.68
CA TYR A 50 -3.52 12.18 -12.12
C TYR A 50 -4.71 12.71 -12.92
N ASP A 51 -5.93 12.32 -12.58
CA ASP A 51 -7.16 12.79 -13.22
C ASP A 51 -7.30 14.33 -13.16
N ALA A 52 -7.02 14.91 -12.00
CA ALA A 52 -7.10 16.34 -11.79
C ALA A 52 -5.97 17.12 -12.49
N ALA A 53 -4.77 16.54 -12.53
CA ALA A 53 -3.60 17.20 -13.11
C ALA A 53 -3.58 17.17 -14.65
N PHE A 54 -4.06 16.09 -15.26
CA PHE A 54 -3.97 15.89 -16.71
C PHE A 54 -5.32 15.95 -17.42
N GLY A 55 -6.44 16.05 -16.68
CA GLY A 55 -7.78 16.24 -17.25
C GLY A 55 -8.30 15.06 -18.09
N GLN A 56 -7.66 13.90 -17.96
CA GLN A 56 -8.05 12.67 -18.67
C GLN A 56 -8.14 11.52 -17.68
N PRO A 57 -9.15 10.66 -17.82
CA PRO A 57 -9.18 9.42 -17.07
C PRO A 57 -7.98 8.56 -17.44
N SER A 58 -7.48 7.81 -16.47
CA SER A 58 -6.42 6.83 -16.72
C SER A 58 -6.87 5.84 -17.79
N THR A 59 -6.03 5.65 -18.80
CA THR A 59 -6.28 4.66 -19.86
C THR A 59 -6.20 3.28 -19.25
N ASP A 60 -7.07 2.35 -19.69
CA ASP A 60 -7.00 0.97 -19.28
C ASP A 60 -5.59 0.40 -19.53
N ALA A 61 -4.98 -0.12 -18.45
CA ALA A 61 -3.62 -0.67 -18.49
C ALA A 61 -3.46 -1.80 -19.50
N TYR A 62 -4.49 -2.61 -19.72
CA TYR A 62 -4.46 -3.68 -20.70
C TYR A 62 -4.42 -3.17 -22.15
N SER A 63 -5.11 -2.07 -22.45
CA SER A 63 -5.05 -1.45 -23.78
C SER A 63 -3.61 -1.04 -24.12
N ARG A 64 -2.89 -0.49 -23.17
CA ARG A 64 -1.48 -0.13 -23.34
C ARG A 64 -0.60 -1.36 -23.56
N LEU A 65 -0.74 -2.39 -22.75
CA LEU A 65 0.02 -3.63 -22.89
C LEU A 65 -0.21 -4.31 -24.22
N LEU A 66 -1.46 -4.31 -24.73
CA LEU A 66 -1.77 -4.88 -26.04
C LEU A 66 -1.08 -4.12 -27.18
N ILE A 67 -1.04 -2.78 -27.10
CA ILE A 67 -0.34 -1.95 -28.08
C ILE A 67 1.17 -2.24 -28.02
N ASP A 68 1.75 -2.27 -26.84
CA ASP A 68 3.18 -2.54 -26.63
C ASP A 68 3.55 -3.94 -27.16
N ALA A 69 2.70 -4.93 -26.94
CA ALA A 69 2.88 -6.28 -27.52
C ALA A 69 2.85 -6.27 -29.04
N MET A 70 1.94 -5.54 -29.67
CA MET A 70 1.87 -5.41 -31.13
C MET A 70 3.09 -4.68 -31.71
N LEU A 71 3.64 -3.73 -30.98
CA LEU A 71 4.84 -2.98 -31.37
C LEU A 71 6.15 -3.69 -31.04
N GLY A 72 6.11 -4.79 -30.28
CA GLY A 72 7.29 -5.50 -29.80
C GLY A 72 8.03 -4.78 -28.68
N ASP A 73 7.39 -3.80 -28.03
CA ASP A 73 7.95 -3.10 -26.89
C ASP A 73 7.81 -3.94 -25.61
N GLN A 74 8.93 -4.38 -25.05
CA GLN A 74 8.96 -5.22 -23.87
C GLN A 74 9.11 -4.45 -22.55
N THR A 75 9.12 -3.14 -22.58
CA THR A 75 9.44 -2.29 -21.41
C THR A 75 8.55 -2.55 -20.21
N LEU A 76 7.25 -2.81 -20.42
CA LEU A 76 6.28 -3.05 -19.36
C LEU A 76 6.01 -4.53 -19.08
N PHE A 77 6.67 -5.45 -19.78
CA PHE A 77 6.47 -6.88 -19.60
C PHE A 77 7.46 -7.47 -18.60
N THR A 78 6.92 -8.33 -17.72
CA THR A 78 7.72 -9.07 -16.76
C THR A 78 8.56 -10.14 -17.48
N ARG A 79 9.81 -10.30 -17.10
CA ARG A 79 10.69 -11.33 -17.66
C ARG A 79 10.27 -12.71 -17.15
N GLY A 80 10.55 -13.75 -17.95
CA GLY A 80 10.19 -15.13 -17.59
C GLY A 80 10.87 -15.61 -16.30
N ASP A 81 12.13 -15.27 -16.08
CA ASP A 81 12.87 -15.61 -14.85
C ASP A 81 12.30 -14.91 -13.61
N GLU A 82 11.76 -13.69 -13.74
CA GLU A 82 11.09 -12.97 -12.66
C GLU A 82 9.75 -13.63 -12.30
N VAL A 83 8.99 -14.08 -13.30
CA VAL A 83 7.75 -14.83 -13.09
C VAL A 83 8.04 -16.12 -12.33
N GLU A 84 9.03 -16.90 -12.78
CA GLU A 84 9.44 -18.14 -12.10
C GLU A 84 9.89 -17.89 -10.66
N GLN A 85 10.64 -16.82 -10.42
CA GLN A 85 11.08 -16.48 -9.07
C GLN A 85 9.88 -16.04 -8.19
N SER A 86 8.91 -15.34 -8.73
CA SER A 86 7.70 -14.96 -8.03
C SER A 86 6.90 -16.19 -7.59
N TRP A 87 6.76 -17.19 -8.46
CA TRP A 87 6.13 -18.45 -8.11
C TRP A 87 6.88 -19.22 -7.02
N ARG A 88 8.21 -19.25 -7.06
CA ARG A 88 9.01 -19.89 -6.00
C ARG A 88 8.77 -19.30 -4.62
N VAL A 89 8.45 -18.01 -4.53
CA VAL A 89 8.11 -17.34 -3.26
C VAL A 89 6.73 -17.73 -2.78
N LEU A 90 5.76 -17.87 -3.68
CA LEU A 90 4.36 -18.08 -3.32
C LEU A 90 3.98 -19.57 -3.21
N THR A 91 4.58 -20.44 -4.02
CA THR A 91 4.23 -21.87 -4.06
C THR A 91 4.28 -22.54 -2.69
N PRO A 92 5.28 -22.35 -1.82
CA PRO A 92 5.30 -22.96 -0.50
C PRO A 92 4.10 -22.60 0.38
N LEU A 93 3.56 -21.38 0.18
CA LEU A 93 2.36 -20.92 0.90
C LEU A 93 1.10 -21.64 0.39
N LEU A 94 0.98 -21.76 -0.93
CA LEU A 94 -0.13 -22.46 -1.56
C LEU A 94 -0.13 -23.93 -1.19
N GLU A 95 1.03 -24.61 -1.19
CA GLU A 95 1.18 -26.00 -0.77
C GLU A 95 0.73 -26.23 0.68
N VAL A 96 1.01 -25.29 1.59
CA VAL A 96 0.52 -25.37 2.98
C VAL A 96 -1.00 -25.22 3.04
N TRP A 97 -1.59 -24.37 2.22
CA TRP A 97 -3.06 -24.19 2.19
C TRP A 97 -3.80 -25.34 1.54
N ASP A 98 -3.19 -26.02 0.57
CA ASP A 98 -3.78 -27.16 -0.13
C ASP A 98 -3.50 -28.51 0.58
N ALA A 99 -2.66 -28.51 1.61
CA ALA A 99 -2.34 -29.73 2.34
C ALA A 99 -3.56 -30.28 3.10
N PRO A 100 -3.73 -31.62 3.19
CA PRO A 100 -4.83 -32.24 3.94
C PRO A 100 -4.89 -31.83 5.44
N ALA A 101 -3.77 -31.37 5.99
CA ALA A 101 -3.65 -30.85 7.35
C ALA A 101 -3.68 -29.31 7.39
N ALA A 102 -4.18 -28.68 6.35
CA ALA A 102 -4.32 -27.22 6.31
C ALA A 102 -5.14 -26.73 7.51
N PRO A 103 -4.82 -25.56 8.07
CA PRO A 103 -5.59 -25.01 9.18
C PRO A 103 -7.06 -24.94 8.80
N ASP A 104 -7.93 -25.51 9.63
CA ASP A 104 -9.35 -25.81 9.38
C ASP A 104 -10.22 -24.63 8.95
N ARG A 105 -9.68 -23.42 8.93
CA ARG A 105 -10.48 -22.23 8.57
C ARG A 105 -9.65 -21.11 7.97
N ILE A 106 -9.91 -20.85 6.71
CA ILE A 106 -9.67 -19.51 6.16
C ILE A 106 -10.69 -18.58 6.83
N PRO A 107 -10.25 -17.50 7.49
CA PRO A 107 -11.16 -16.56 8.14
C PRO A 107 -12.16 -15.96 7.14
N LEU A 108 -13.43 -16.05 7.49
CA LEU A 108 -14.52 -15.47 6.69
C LEU A 108 -14.87 -14.08 7.21
N TYR A 109 -15.34 -13.22 6.33
CA TYR A 109 -15.80 -11.89 6.66
C TYR A 109 -16.99 -11.48 5.79
N GLU A 110 -17.77 -10.51 6.25
CA GLU A 110 -18.94 -10.00 5.53
C GLU A 110 -18.53 -9.24 4.27
N ALA A 111 -19.29 -9.42 3.19
CA ALA A 111 -19.11 -8.68 1.96
C ALA A 111 -19.21 -7.16 2.21
N GLY A 112 -18.37 -6.37 1.53
CA GLY A 112 -18.32 -4.92 1.72
C GLY A 112 -17.56 -4.45 2.97
N THR A 113 -16.98 -5.35 3.77
CA THR A 113 -16.09 -5.01 4.89
C THR A 113 -14.62 -5.08 4.50
N TRP A 114 -13.74 -4.61 5.40
CA TRP A 114 -12.28 -4.55 5.15
C TRP A 114 -11.54 -5.88 5.28
N GLY A 115 -12.24 -6.95 5.56
CA GLY A 115 -11.64 -8.26 5.77
C GLY A 115 -11.75 -8.75 7.21
N PRO A 116 -11.19 -9.91 7.49
CA PRO A 116 -11.32 -10.55 8.80
C PRO A 116 -10.47 -9.85 9.86
N ILE A 117 -10.88 -9.97 11.11
CA ILE A 117 -10.17 -9.39 12.25
C ILE A 117 -8.73 -9.91 12.39
N GLU A 118 -8.48 -11.14 11.94
CA GLU A 118 -7.16 -11.76 11.96
C GLU A 118 -6.14 -10.99 11.10
N ALA A 119 -6.59 -10.38 10.01
CA ALA A 119 -5.74 -9.53 9.17
C ALA A 119 -5.29 -8.26 9.91
N GLU A 120 -6.15 -7.67 10.76
CA GLU A 120 -5.75 -6.56 11.63
C GLU A 120 -4.78 -7.01 12.72
N LEU A 121 -5.01 -8.17 13.32
CA LEU A 121 -4.15 -8.73 14.36
C LEU A 121 -2.72 -8.99 13.84
N LEU A 122 -2.59 -9.39 12.59
CA LEU A 122 -1.29 -9.59 11.93
C LEU A 122 -0.42 -8.33 12.01
N LEU A 123 -0.96 -7.17 11.67
CA LEU A 123 -0.23 -5.91 11.71
C LEU A 123 -0.09 -5.33 13.11
N LYS A 124 -1.05 -5.60 14.01
CA LYS A 124 -1.03 -5.09 15.39
C LYS A 124 0.20 -5.55 16.16
N ARG A 125 0.70 -6.77 15.90
CA ARG A 125 1.95 -7.30 16.51
C ARG A 125 3.15 -6.38 16.27
N THR A 126 3.19 -5.68 15.14
CA THR A 126 4.27 -4.75 14.74
C THR A 126 3.88 -3.29 14.94
N ARG A 127 2.81 -3.01 15.69
CA ARG A 127 2.26 -1.65 15.91
C ARG A 127 1.94 -0.94 14.60
N ARG A 128 1.55 -1.68 13.56
CA ARG A 128 1.11 -1.17 12.26
C ARG A 128 -0.40 -1.37 12.10
N ARG A 129 -0.97 -0.72 11.12
CA ARG A 129 -2.38 -0.86 10.75
C ARG A 129 -2.54 -0.73 9.25
N TRP A 130 -3.58 -1.35 8.72
CA TRP A 130 -3.99 -1.13 7.35
C TRP A 130 -4.43 0.33 7.17
N ARG A 131 -4.03 0.92 6.05
CA ARG A 131 -4.55 2.23 5.66
C ARG A 131 -5.92 2.01 5.00
N LYS A 132 -6.94 2.63 5.56
CA LYS A 132 -8.24 2.71 4.88
C LYS A 132 -8.12 3.71 3.73
N LEU A 133 -8.68 3.34 2.57
CA LEU A 133 -8.74 4.17 1.36
C LEU A 133 -9.86 5.22 1.49
#